data_ce4529601f5927707e394ee5f5a38cc1
#
_entry.id   ce4529601f5927707e394ee5f5a38cc1
#
_cell.length_a   1.000
_cell.length_b   1.000
_cell.length_c   1.000
_cell.angle_alpha   90.00
_cell.angle_beta   90.00
_cell.angle_gamma   90.00
#
_symmetry.space_group_name_H-M   'P 1'
#
loop_
_entity.id
_entity.type
_entity.pdbx_description
1 polymer ?
#
loop_
_entity_poly.entity_id
_entity_poly.type
_entity_poly.pdbx_seq_one_letter_code
_entity_poly.pdbx_strand_id
1 'polypeptide(L)'
;MRNCPAVHCLAANGKSWLACADSLPDVSRLYRALSPNWNHQRLSAPEVLTGDYATSGFAFHNHIVSYAGKRICLLHDARWRHKISSHPLTIDYLYISKGYKGRIEELTTLFRIRTVILDTSLPDYRSDILREDCSRLAISCISLKERGALCIPL
;
A
#
# COMPACT_ATOMS: atom_id res chain seq x y z
N MET A 1 7.37 7.65 -8.79
CA MET A 1 6.17 8.53 -8.93
C MET A 1 5.97 9.28 -7.62
N ARG A 2 6.21 10.58 -7.61
CA ARG A 2 5.94 11.37 -6.41
C ARG A 2 4.42 11.59 -6.32
N ASN A 3 3.81 11.24 -5.19
CA ASN A 3 2.42 11.47 -4.79
C ASN A 3 1.32 10.53 -5.34
N CYS A 4 1.62 9.36 -5.84
CA CYS A 4 0.59 8.35 -6.13
C CYS A 4 1.01 6.99 -5.55
N PRO A 5 0.76 6.74 -4.26
CA PRO A 5 1.01 5.44 -3.67
C PRO A 5 0.13 4.39 -4.34
N ALA A 6 0.77 3.35 -4.84
CA ALA A 6 0.10 2.28 -5.55
C ALA A 6 0.74 0.92 -5.30
N VAL A 7 -0.06 -0.12 -5.37
CA VAL A 7 0.36 -1.52 -5.28
C VAL A 7 0.07 -2.20 -6.61
N HIS A 8 1.09 -2.78 -7.23
CA HIS A 8 0.98 -3.53 -8.46
C HIS A 8 1.02 -5.02 -8.15
N CYS A 9 -0.06 -5.73 -8.42
CA CYS A 9 -0.18 -7.17 -8.27
C CYS A 9 -0.07 -7.85 -9.64
N LEU A 10 0.83 -8.83 -9.75
CA LEU A 10 1.10 -9.58 -10.97
C LEU A 10 0.69 -11.02 -10.79
N ALA A 11 -0.18 -11.52 -11.66
CA ALA A 11 -0.55 -12.93 -11.70
C ALA A 11 0.30 -13.71 -12.72
N ALA A 12 0.49 -14.99 -12.47
CA ALA A 12 1.28 -15.86 -13.33
C ALA A 12 0.75 -15.97 -14.78
N ASN A 13 -0.54 -15.70 -14.99
CA ASN A 13 -1.20 -15.70 -16.32
C ASN A 13 -1.02 -14.39 -17.09
N GLY A 14 -0.20 -13.43 -16.60
CA GLY A 14 0.04 -12.14 -17.22
C GLY A 14 -0.99 -11.07 -16.92
N LYS A 15 -2.07 -11.39 -16.22
CA LYS A 15 -3.00 -10.37 -15.67
C LYS A 15 -2.31 -9.59 -14.58
N SER A 16 -2.62 -8.30 -14.50
CA SER A 16 -2.11 -7.47 -13.41
C SER A 16 -3.10 -6.38 -13.03
N TRP A 17 -3.03 -5.97 -11.76
CA TRP A 17 -3.88 -4.94 -11.17
C TRP A 17 -3.01 -3.91 -10.49
N LEU A 18 -3.35 -2.64 -10.67
CA LEU A 18 -2.71 -1.52 -10.02
C LEU A 18 -3.71 -0.84 -9.10
N ALA A 19 -3.65 -1.14 -7.81
CA ALA A 19 -4.48 -0.50 -6.80
C ALA A 19 -3.85 0.82 -6.35
N CYS A 20 -4.59 1.93 -6.50
CA CYS A 20 -4.15 3.27 -6.15
C CYS A 20 -4.86 3.75 -4.88
N ALA A 21 -4.12 4.41 -3.99
CA ALA A 21 -4.65 4.93 -2.73
C ALA A 21 -5.51 6.18 -2.92
N ASP A 22 -5.21 7.00 -3.91
CA ASP A 22 -5.88 8.27 -4.15
C ASP A 22 -6.78 8.23 -5.38
N SER A 23 -7.78 9.12 -5.42
CA SER A 23 -8.70 9.23 -6.53
C SER A 23 -7.98 9.70 -7.81
N LEU A 24 -8.14 8.94 -8.87
CA LEU A 24 -7.71 9.24 -10.24
C LEU A 24 -6.28 9.78 -10.35
N PRO A 25 -5.26 8.92 -10.36
CA PRO A 25 -3.98 9.32 -10.87
C PRO A 25 -4.19 9.78 -12.32
N ASP A 26 -3.45 10.82 -12.74
CA ASP A 26 -3.33 11.12 -14.17
C ASP A 26 -2.80 9.84 -14.85
N VAL A 27 -3.72 9.11 -15.47
CA VAL A 27 -3.46 7.79 -16.08
C VAL A 27 -2.31 7.92 -17.09
N SER A 28 -2.20 9.05 -17.79
CA SER A 28 -1.12 9.30 -18.73
C SER A 28 0.25 9.40 -18.06
N ARG A 29 0.31 10.02 -16.88
CA ARG A 29 1.56 10.08 -16.08
C ARG A 29 1.90 8.74 -15.49
N LEU A 30 0.89 8.00 -15.03
CA LEU A 30 1.06 6.64 -14.51
C LEU A 30 1.65 5.73 -15.59
N TYR A 31 1.08 5.72 -16.80
CA TYR A 31 1.57 4.92 -17.92
C TYR A 31 3.00 5.32 -18.30
N ARG A 32 3.32 6.61 -18.39
CA ARG A 32 4.68 7.06 -18.67
C ARG A 32 5.70 6.62 -17.63
N ALA A 33 5.33 6.62 -16.36
CA ALA A 33 6.23 6.24 -15.28
C ALA A 33 6.48 4.74 -15.20
N LEU A 34 5.47 3.91 -15.52
CA LEU A 34 5.50 2.46 -15.30
C LEU A 34 5.71 1.65 -16.59
N SER A 35 5.39 2.21 -17.78
CA SER A 35 5.52 1.50 -19.05
C SER A 35 6.92 0.96 -19.33
N PRO A 36 8.05 1.66 -19.00
CA PRO A 36 9.37 1.08 -19.19
C PRO A 36 9.57 -0.21 -18.39
N ASN A 37 9.05 -0.28 -17.17
CA ASN A 37 9.14 -1.48 -16.33
C ASN A 37 8.25 -2.61 -16.87
N TRP A 38 7.05 -2.29 -17.34
CA TRP A 38 6.15 -3.27 -17.96
C TRP A 38 6.72 -3.85 -19.25
N ASN A 39 7.27 -2.99 -20.11
CA ASN A 39 7.92 -3.42 -21.35
C ASN A 39 9.13 -4.32 -21.07
N HIS A 40 9.94 -3.96 -20.07
CA HIS A 40 11.08 -4.78 -19.65
C HIS A 40 10.66 -6.17 -19.17
N GLN A 41 9.55 -6.24 -18.44
CA GLN A 41 9.00 -7.50 -17.91
C GLN A 41 8.03 -8.21 -18.89
N ARG A 42 7.82 -7.66 -20.09
CA ARG A 42 6.85 -8.16 -21.08
C ARG A 42 5.43 -8.30 -20.55
N LEU A 43 5.03 -7.37 -19.70
CA LEU A 43 3.71 -7.33 -19.09
C LEU A 43 2.74 -6.50 -19.92
N SER A 44 1.49 -6.94 -19.97
CA SER A 44 0.39 -6.10 -20.45
C SER A 44 0.13 -4.94 -19.49
N ALA A 45 -0.46 -3.86 -20.00
CA ALA A 45 -0.88 -2.76 -19.13
C ALA A 45 -1.82 -3.26 -18.04
N PRO A 46 -1.60 -2.88 -16.76
CA PRO A 46 -2.45 -3.32 -15.66
C PRO A 46 -3.83 -2.68 -15.71
N GLU A 47 -4.81 -3.35 -15.11
CA GLU A 47 -6.08 -2.75 -14.78
C GLU A 47 -5.89 -1.80 -13.59
N VAL A 48 -6.16 -0.51 -13.81
CA VAL A 48 -6.00 0.54 -12.77
C VAL A 48 -7.27 0.62 -11.94
N LEU A 49 -7.13 0.44 -10.64
CA LEU A 49 -8.24 0.39 -9.69
C LEU A 49 -8.15 1.54 -8.70
N THR A 50 -9.21 2.33 -8.61
CA THR A 50 -9.38 3.44 -7.66
C THR A 50 -10.54 3.23 -6.68
N GLY A 51 -11.33 2.19 -6.90
CA GLY A 51 -12.49 1.82 -6.09
C GLY A 51 -12.58 0.32 -5.86
N ASP A 52 -13.61 -0.09 -5.16
CA ASP A 52 -13.84 -1.48 -4.82
C ASP A 52 -13.95 -2.38 -6.06
N TYR A 53 -13.23 -3.48 -6.03
CA TYR A 53 -13.14 -4.45 -7.12
C TYR A 53 -12.82 -5.83 -6.58
N ALA A 54 -13.41 -6.86 -7.12
CA ALA A 54 -13.10 -8.23 -6.73
C ALA A 54 -13.20 -9.20 -7.92
N THR A 55 -12.23 -10.12 -7.98
CA THR A 55 -12.26 -11.29 -8.85
C THR A 55 -11.89 -12.54 -8.04
N SER A 56 -11.92 -13.73 -8.67
CA SER A 56 -11.35 -14.90 -8.03
C SER A 56 -9.83 -14.75 -7.87
N GLY A 57 -9.34 -14.59 -6.65
CA GLY A 57 -7.91 -14.47 -6.32
C GLY A 57 -7.39 -13.06 -6.11
N PHE A 58 -8.14 -12.00 -6.45
CA PHE A 58 -7.78 -10.62 -6.17
C PHE A 58 -8.98 -9.85 -5.67
N ALA A 59 -8.83 -9.06 -4.61
CA ALA A 59 -9.84 -8.13 -4.14
C ALA A 59 -9.20 -6.81 -3.70
N PHE A 60 -9.89 -5.71 -3.99
CA PHE A 60 -9.56 -4.37 -3.49
C PHE A 60 -10.83 -3.77 -2.89
N HIS A 61 -10.87 -3.61 -1.58
CA HIS A 61 -12.03 -3.12 -0.85
C HIS A 61 -11.59 -2.27 0.32
N ASN A 62 -12.21 -1.10 0.50
CA ASN A 62 -11.86 -0.15 1.56
C ASN A 62 -10.35 0.13 1.65
N HIS A 63 -9.68 0.28 0.52
CA HIS A 63 -8.22 0.47 0.42
C HIS A 63 -7.38 -0.69 0.98
N ILE A 64 -7.97 -1.87 1.09
CA ILE A 64 -7.26 -3.10 1.43
C ILE A 64 -7.22 -3.99 0.20
N VAL A 65 -6.01 -4.28 -0.26
CA VAL A 65 -5.74 -5.27 -1.31
C VAL A 65 -5.60 -6.63 -0.64
N SER A 66 -6.34 -7.61 -1.15
CA SER A 66 -6.19 -9.03 -0.79
C SER A 66 -5.76 -9.80 -2.02
N TYR A 67 -4.55 -10.36 -1.98
CA TYR A 67 -3.98 -11.11 -3.10
C TYR A 67 -2.98 -12.14 -2.60
N ALA A 68 -3.05 -13.35 -3.15
CA ALA A 68 -2.15 -14.47 -2.82
C ALA A 68 -1.99 -14.72 -1.30
N GLY A 69 -3.09 -14.62 -0.55
CA GLY A 69 -3.08 -14.80 0.91
C GLY A 69 -2.48 -13.64 1.70
N LYS A 70 -2.10 -12.55 1.04
CA LYS A 70 -1.59 -11.33 1.68
C LYS A 70 -2.63 -10.22 1.69
N ARG A 71 -2.60 -9.38 2.72
CA ARG A 71 -3.40 -8.16 2.84
C ARG A 71 -2.51 -6.95 2.93
N ILE A 72 -2.74 -5.98 2.04
CA ILE A 72 -2.00 -4.73 1.97
C ILE A 72 -3.00 -3.60 2.15
N CYS A 73 -2.87 -2.83 3.24
CA CYS A 73 -3.71 -1.66 3.48
C CYS A 73 -3.00 -0.40 2.97
N LEU A 74 -3.66 0.33 2.06
CA LEU A 74 -3.19 1.61 1.55
C LEU A 74 -3.78 2.73 2.43
N LEU A 75 -2.94 3.36 3.24
CA LEU A 75 -3.35 4.36 4.21
C LEU A 75 -2.85 5.74 3.81
N HIS A 76 -3.76 6.60 3.36
CA HIS A 76 -3.47 7.97 2.93
C HIS A 76 -4.40 9.01 3.58
N ASP A 77 -5.34 8.59 4.42
CA ASP A 77 -6.31 9.45 5.09
C ASP A 77 -6.60 8.97 6.53
N ALA A 78 -7.60 9.55 7.15
CA ALA A 78 -7.97 9.27 8.55
C ALA A 78 -9.07 8.21 8.71
N ARG A 79 -9.43 7.48 7.65
CA ARG A 79 -10.61 6.57 7.64
C ARG A 79 -10.60 5.51 8.73
N TRP A 80 -9.45 5.07 9.17
CA TRP A 80 -9.29 4.01 10.17
C TRP A 80 -9.01 4.53 11.58
N ARG A 81 -8.87 5.85 11.75
CA ARG A 81 -8.61 6.44 13.06
C ARG A 81 -9.82 6.27 13.98
N HIS A 82 -9.56 6.03 15.26
CA HIS A 82 -10.58 5.89 16.32
C HIS A 82 -11.58 4.75 16.10
N LYS A 83 -11.29 3.82 15.20
CA LYS A 83 -12.07 2.61 15.02
C LYS A 83 -11.50 1.48 15.87
N ILE A 84 -12.40 0.68 16.44
CA ILE A 84 -12.06 -0.46 17.30
C ILE A 84 -12.74 -1.69 16.75
N SER A 85 -12.08 -2.83 16.80
CA SER A 85 -12.66 -4.12 16.44
C SER A 85 -12.40 -5.14 17.55
N SER A 86 -13.41 -5.93 17.89
CA SER A 86 -13.25 -7.10 18.77
C SER A 86 -12.41 -8.22 18.12
N HIS A 87 -12.32 -8.21 16.77
CA HIS A 87 -11.56 -9.17 15.98
C HIS A 87 -10.62 -8.40 15.04
N PRO A 88 -9.42 -7.97 15.50
CA PRO A 88 -8.49 -7.23 14.67
C PRO A 88 -8.10 -7.99 13.40
N LEU A 89 -8.17 -7.31 12.26
CA LEU A 89 -7.78 -7.88 10.98
C LEU A 89 -6.26 -7.92 10.85
N THR A 90 -5.72 -9.06 10.46
CA THR A 90 -4.29 -9.17 10.16
C THR A 90 -3.98 -8.48 8.84
N ILE A 91 -3.06 -7.52 8.87
CA ILE A 91 -2.51 -6.79 7.73
C ILE A 91 -1.04 -7.17 7.59
N ASP A 92 -0.68 -7.76 6.46
CA ASP A 92 0.72 -8.14 6.20
C ASP A 92 1.58 -6.91 5.92
N TYR A 93 1.04 -5.95 5.16
CA TYR A 93 1.72 -4.69 4.84
C TYR A 93 0.78 -3.50 5.01
N LEU A 94 1.15 -2.58 5.89
CA LEU A 94 0.49 -1.28 6.03
C LEU A 94 1.31 -0.23 5.29
N TYR A 95 0.81 0.21 4.12
CA TYR A 95 1.47 1.19 3.27
C TYR A 95 0.96 2.59 3.58
N ILE A 96 1.80 3.42 4.18
CA ILE A 96 1.44 4.76 4.68
C ILE A 96 2.01 5.83 3.77
N SER A 97 1.16 6.75 3.33
CA SER A 97 1.51 7.89 2.51
C SER A 97 1.13 9.23 3.16
N LYS A 98 1.49 10.34 2.52
CA LYS A 98 1.43 11.71 3.04
C LYS A 98 0.10 12.13 3.70
N GLY A 99 -1.03 11.58 3.28
CA GLY A 99 -2.34 11.97 3.81
C GLY A 99 -2.62 11.49 5.24
N TYR A 100 -1.94 10.45 5.71
CA TYR A 100 -2.13 9.94 7.06
C TYR A 100 -1.36 10.77 8.08
N LYS A 101 -2.06 11.31 9.09
CA LYS A 101 -1.49 12.17 10.14
C LYS A 101 -1.50 11.56 11.53
N GLY A 102 -2.04 10.33 11.68
CA GLY A 102 -2.12 9.63 12.97
C GLY A 102 -0.83 8.92 13.37
N ARG A 103 -0.93 8.14 14.45
CA ARG A 103 0.13 7.28 14.98
C ARG A 103 -0.20 5.82 14.67
N ILE A 104 0.81 4.94 14.61
CA ILE A 104 0.58 3.51 14.36
C ILE A 104 -0.19 2.86 15.50
N GLU A 105 0.05 3.30 16.73
CA GLU A 105 -0.65 2.82 17.91
C GLU A 105 -2.19 2.95 17.81
N GLU A 106 -2.68 4.00 17.16
CA GLU A 106 -4.12 4.22 16.94
C GLU A 106 -4.76 3.12 16.05
N LEU A 107 -3.97 2.40 15.28
CA LEU A 107 -4.41 1.36 14.35
C LEU A 107 -4.32 -0.05 14.94
N THR A 108 -3.58 -0.23 16.04
CA THR A 108 -3.36 -1.55 16.65
C THR A 108 -4.60 -2.15 17.32
N THR A 109 -5.60 -1.33 17.59
CA THR A 109 -6.92 -1.77 18.07
C THR A 109 -7.79 -2.37 16.96
N LEU A 110 -7.49 -2.03 15.70
CA LEU A 110 -8.23 -2.45 14.51
C LEU A 110 -7.47 -3.51 13.71
N PHE A 111 -6.15 -3.40 13.65
CA PHE A 111 -5.28 -4.23 12.82
C PHE A 111 -4.16 -4.89 13.62
N ARG A 112 -3.86 -6.13 13.26
CA ARG A 112 -2.60 -6.80 13.59
C ARG A 112 -1.63 -6.57 12.43
N ILE A 113 -0.71 -5.63 12.60
CA ILE A 113 0.19 -5.16 11.55
C ILE A 113 1.50 -5.94 11.62
N ARG A 114 1.93 -6.55 10.52
CA ARG A 114 3.21 -7.28 10.45
C ARG A 114 4.35 -6.38 10.00
N THR A 115 4.13 -5.59 8.95
CA THR A 115 5.15 -4.70 8.38
C THR A 115 4.52 -3.38 7.97
N VAL A 116 5.18 -2.27 8.30
CA VAL A 116 4.83 -0.93 7.84
C VAL A 116 5.75 -0.55 6.69
N ILE A 117 5.16 -0.02 5.61
CA ILE A 117 5.88 0.55 4.47
C ILE A 117 5.62 2.05 4.45
N LEU A 118 6.70 2.83 4.51
CA LEU A 118 6.66 4.29 4.47
C LEU A 118 6.92 4.79 3.04
N ASP A 119 5.92 5.50 2.49
CA ASP A 119 6.00 6.05 1.13
C ASP A 119 6.98 7.22 1.02
N THR A 120 7.51 7.44 -0.18
CA THR A 120 8.42 8.56 -0.49
C THR A 120 7.78 9.93 -0.35
N SER A 121 6.45 10.02 -0.36
CA SER A 121 5.70 11.27 -0.17
C SER A 121 5.66 11.77 1.28
N LEU A 122 6.02 10.92 2.24
CA LEU A 122 6.04 11.30 3.65
C LEU A 122 7.17 12.31 3.93
N PRO A 123 6.89 13.42 4.63
CA PRO A 123 7.96 14.29 5.15
C PRO A 123 8.86 13.53 6.13
N ASP A 124 10.14 13.93 6.23
CA ASP A 124 11.12 13.22 7.06
C ASP A 124 10.70 13.13 8.52
N TYR A 125 10.24 14.23 9.10
CA TYR A 125 9.76 14.25 10.49
C TYR A 125 8.60 13.26 10.73
N ARG A 126 7.74 13.03 9.73
CA ARG A 126 6.66 12.06 9.83
C ARG A 126 7.17 10.63 9.74
N SER A 127 8.12 10.39 8.84
CA SER A 127 8.78 9.09 8.72
C SER A 127 9.48 8.70 10.02
N ASP A 128 10.15 9.66 10.67
CA ASP A 128 10.86 9.42 11.94
C ASP A 128 9.88 9.06 13.07
N ILE A 129 8.77 9.80 13.21
CA ILE A 129 7.72 9.49 14.19
C ILE A 129 7.15 8.07 13.96
N LEU A 130 6.84 7.71 12.73
CA LEU A 130 6.27 6.40 12.41
C LEU A 130 7.28 5.27 12.61
N ARG A 131 8.57 5.50 12.34
CA ARG A 131 9.65 4.55 12.64
C ARG A 131 9.80 4.32 14.14
N GLU A 132 9.74 5.38 14.93
CA GLU A 132 9.77 5.29 16.39
C GLU A 132 8.58 4.49 16.92
N ASP A 133 7.38 4.72 16.40
CA ASP A 133 6.20 3.91 16.73
C ASP A 133 6.41 2.43 16.41
N CYS A 134 6.93 2.12 15.22
CA CYS A 134 7.22 0.74 14.82
C CYS A 134 8.23 0.08 15.75
N SER A 135 9.30 0.79 16.12
CA SER A 135 10.32 0.29 17.04
C SER A 135 9.72 -0.02 18.41
N ARG A 136 8.93 0.90 18.94
CA ARG A 136 8.26 0.72 20.24
C ARG A 136 7.24 -0.41 20.25
N LEU A 137 6.55 -0.64 19.13
CA LEU A 137 5.54 -1.68 18.98
C LEU A 137 6.11 -3.02 18.46
N ALA A 138 7.41 -3.11 18.25
CA ALA A 138 8.10 -4.26 17.66
C ALA A 138 7.53 -4.68 16.28
N ILE A 139 7.14 -3.68 15.45
CA ILE A 139 6.65 -3.87 14.09
C ILE A 139 7.78 -3.59 13.10
N SER A 140 7.94 -4.46 12.10
CA SER A 140 8.91 -4.25 11.02
C SER A 140 8.57 -2.99 10.22
N CYS A 141 9.58 -2.19 9.86
CA CYS A 141 9.39 -0.93 9.14
C CYS A 141 10.34 -0.84 7.94
N ILE A 142 9.80 -0.50 6.77
CA ILE A 142 10.53 -0.34 5.51
C ILE A 142 10.27 1.04 4.96
N SER A 143 11.33 1.77 4.59
CA SER A 143 11.23 3.07 3.94
C SER A 143 11.53 2.96 2.45
N LEU A 144 10.59 3.40 1.61
CA LEU A 144 10.80 3.45 0.17
C LEU A 144 11.76 4.56 -0.27
N LYS A 145 12.00 5.57 0.58
CA LYS A 145 13.06 6.57 0.33
C LYS A 145 14.45 5.94 0.30
N GLU A 146 14.66 4.92 1.12
CA GLU A 146 15.95 4.24 1.24
C GLU A 146 16.08 3.07 0.26
N ARG A 147 14.99 2.37 -0.02
CA ARG A 147 15.00 1.14 -0.83
C ARG A 147 14.53 1.33 -2.26
N GLY A 148 13.84 2.42 -2.56
CA GLY A 148 13.12 2.55 -3.83
C GLY A 148 11.85 1.69 -3.84
N ALA A 149 11.53 1.06 -4.96
CA ALA A 149 10.39 0.15 -5.05
C ALA A 149 10.61 -1.13 -4.24
N LEU A 150 9.57 -1.61 -3.56
CA LEU A 150 9.57 -2.88 -2.85
C LEU A 150 8.89 -3.95 -3.71
N CYS A 151 9.60 -5.03 -3.97
CA CYS A 151 9.06 -6.23 -4.60
C CYS A 151 8.83 -7.29 -3.52
N ILE A 152 7.61 -7.81 -3.44
CA ILE A 152 7.20 -8.84 -2.49
C ILE A 152 6.99 -10.13 -3.28
N PRO A 153 7.84 -11.15 -3.13
CA PRO A 153 7.60 -12.45 -3.72
C PRO A 153 6.42 -13.13 -3.01
N LEU A 154 5.58 -13.80 -3.78
CA LEU A 154 4.37 -14.49 -3.33
C LEU A 154 4.53 -16.00 -3.41
#